data_0ed001f4ea0fe3eb1de28a094eab544d
#
_entry.id   0ed001f4ea0fe3eb1de28a094eab544d
#
_cell.length_a   1.000
_cell.length_b   1.000
_cell.length_c   1.000
_cell.angle_alpha   90.00
_cell.angle_beta   90.00
_cell.angle_gamma   90.00
#
_symmetry.space_group_name_H-M   'P 1'
#
loop_
_entity.id
_entity.type
_entity.pdbx_description
1 polymer ?
#
loop_
_entity_poly.entity_id
_entity_poly.type
_entity_poly.pdbx_seq_one_letter_code
_entity_poly.pdbx_strand_id
1 'polypeptide(L)'
;MHMNICGVEIKGSEAIFAVATRASGALEHLPLPTKKIVLEDDDEAPNVKAFAAQIAAFVRDNGITHVAIKKRSKKGEFAGGPTTFKIETIFQLLEDCDVVLLSPQTINAQMKKHNFELPTALNKYQHEAYKAACSALMKAK
;
A
#
# COMPACT_ATOMS: atom_id res chain seq x y z
N MET A 1 -4.23 10.69 19.40
CA MET A 1 -4.30 10.90 17.95
C MET A 1 -3.89 9.64 17.22
N HIS A 2 -4.72 9.17 16.34
CA HIS A 2 -4.46 7.95 15.59
C HIS A 2 -3.88 8.28 14.23
N MET A 3 -2.84 7.57 13.84
CA MET A 3 -2.30 7.66 12.50
C MET A 3 -2.65 6.37 11.78
N ASN A 4 -3.38 6.51 10.67
CA ASN A 4 -3.75 5.38 9.83
C ASN A 4 -2.89 5.42 8.58
N ILE A 5 -2.26 4.30 8.26
CA ILE A 5 -1.48 4.20 7.02
C ILE A 5 -2.05 3.09 6.17
N CYS A 6 -2.28 3.40 4.90
CA CYS A 6 -2.70 2.40 3.93
C CYS A 6 -1.45 1.80 3.30
N GLY A 7 -1.23 0.52 3.56
CA GLY A 7 -0.17 -0.21 2.90
C GLY A 7 -0.64 -0.69 1.55
N VAL A 8 0.26 -0.71 0.58
CA VAL A 8 -0.06 -1.14 -0.77
C VAL A 8 1.00 -2.10 -1.27
N GLU A 9 0.54 -3.24 -1.79
CA GLU A 9 1.39 -4.11 -2.59
C GLU A 9 0.86 -4.08 -4.01
N ILE A 10 1.75 -3.85 -4.97
CA ILE A 10 1.38 -3.88 -6.37
C ILE A 10 1.81 -5.22 -6.94
N LYS A 11 0.84 -5.98 -7.44
CA LYS A 11 1.09 -7.32 -7.95
C LYS A 11 0.47 -7.43 -9.35
N GLY A 12 1.33 -7.48 -10.37
CA GLY A 12 0.84 -7.44 -11.74
C GLY A 12 0.12 -6.13 -12.00
N SER A 13 -1.16 -6.21 -12.31
CA SER A 13 -2.00 -5.05 -12.58
C SER A 13 -2.91 -4.69 -11.41
N GLU A 14 -2.66 -5.26 -10.23
CA GLU A 14 -3.50 -5.05 -9.06
C GLU A 14 -2.79 -4.23 -8.01
N ALA A 15 -3.50 -3.28 -7.42
CA ALA A 15 -3.07 -2.62 -6.20
C ALA A 15 -3.85 -3.24 -5.04
N ILE A 16 -3.14 -3.82 -4.09
CA ILE A 16 -3.73 -4.52 -2.94
C ILE A 16 -3.52 -3.67 -1.69
N PHE A 17 -4.55 -3.50 -0.88
CA PHE A 17 -4.55 -2.59 0.26
C PHE A 17 -4.72 -3.29 1.59
N ALA A 18 -4.07 -2.74 2.62
CA ALA A 18 -4.37 -3.10 4.00
C ALA A 18 -4.02 -1.89 4.86
N VAL A 19 -4.94 -1.47 5.70
CA VAL A 19 -4.73 -0.30 6.54
C VAL A 19 -4.34 -0.74 7.94
N ALA A 20 -3.29 -0.14 8.47
CA ALA A 20 -2.87 -0.34 9.85
C ALA A 20 -3.00 0.97 10.60
N THR A 21 -3.35 0.86 11.87
CA THR A 21 -3.43 2.01 12.75
C THR A 21 -2.66 1.69 14.03
N ARG A 22 -2.21 2.73 14.71
CA ARG A 22 -1.61 2.57 16.03
C ARG A 22 -2.59 3.14 17.04
N ALA A 23 -3.11 2.26 17.89
CA ALA A 23 -4.04 2.64 18.95
C ALA A 23 -3.49 2.13 20.27
N SER A 24 -3.35 3.04 21.26
CA SER A 24 -2.87 2.67 22.60
C SER A 24 -1.52 1.96 22.57
N GLY A 25 -0.65 2.36 21.65
CA GLY A 25 0.68 1.77 21.53
C GLY A 25 0.76 0.47 20.75
N ALA A 26 -0.37 -0.10 20.35
CA ALA A 26 -0.42 -1.34 19.61
C ALA A 26 -0.81 -1.10 18.17
N LEU A 27 -0.29 -1.95 17.28
CA LEU A 27 -0.67 -1.91 15.86
C LEU A 27 -1.92 -2.74 15.65
N GLU A 28 -2.87 -2.19 14.91
CA GLU A 28 -4.12 -2.87 14.62
C GLU A 28 -4.45 -2.78 13.14
N HIS A 29 -5.11 -3.80 12.64
CA HIS A 29 -5.61 -3.83 11.27
C HIS A 29 -6.99 -3.16 11.24
N LEU A 30 -7.15 -2.19 10.35
CA LEU A 30 -8.42 -1.53 10.13
C LEU A 30 -9.04 -2.07 8.84
N PRO A 31 -10.01 -2.99 8.93
CA PRO A 31 -10.59 -3.58 7.72
C PRO A 31 -11.37 -2.55 6.90
N LEU A 32 -11.22 -2.61 5.58
CA LEU A 32 -11.99 -1.78 4.66
C LEU A 32 -12.71 -2.68 3.67
N PRO A 33 -13.87 -2.23 3.13
CA PRO A 33 -14.61 -3.03 2.14
C PRO A 33 -13.80 -3.28 0.87
N THR A 34 -13.05 -2.28 0.40
CA THR A 34 -12.24 -2.40 -0.79
C THR A 34 -10.86 -2.92 -0.40
N LYS A 35 -10.47 -4.06 -0.94
CA LYS A 35 -9.19 -4.69 -0.63
C LYS A 35 -8.21 -4.63 -1.78
N LYS A 36 -8.69 -4.42 -3.00
CA LYS A 36 -7.83 -4.26 -4.17
C LYS A 36 -8.56 -3.54 -5.29
N ILE A 37 -7.79 -2.91 -6.16
CA ILE A 37 -8.29 -2.25 -7.37
C ILE A 37 -7.37 -2.67 -8.52
N VAL A 38 -7.97 -3.01 -9.66
CA VAL A 38 -7.25 -3.53 -10.82
C VAL A 38 -7.16 -2.47 -11.91
N LEU A 39 -5.97 -2.33 -12.51
CA LEU A 39 -5.78 -1.49 -13.69
C LEU A 39 -5.95 -2.38 -14.92
N GLU A 40 -7.06 -2.18 -15.63
CA GLU A 40 -7.33 -2.90 -16.87
C GLU A 40 -6.46 -2.30 -17.98
N ASP A 41 -6.05 -3.12 -18.94
CA ASP A 41 -5.26 -2.72 -20.11
C ASP A 41 -4.64 -1.32 -20.02
N ASP A 42 -3.42 -1.25 -19.51
CA ASP A 42 -2.77 0.02 -19.18
C ASP A 42 -2.26 0.79 -20.40
N ASP A 43 -2.42 0.24 -21.59
CA ASP A 43 -2.11 0.97 -22.83
C ASP A 43 -3.24 1.92 -23.22
N GLU A 44 -4.43 1.73 -22.64
CA GLU A 44 -5.60 2.54 -22.96
C GLU A 44 -5.77 3.65 -21.93
N ALA A 45 -5.66 4.91 -22.42
CA ALA A 45 -5.76 6.06 -21.51
C ALA A 45 -7.05 6.09 -20.70
N PRO A 46 -8.23 5.75 -21.26
CA PRO A 46 -9.45 5.74 -20.43
C PRO A 46 -9.35 4.80 -19.25
N ASN A 47 -8.68 3.65 -19.40
CA ASN A 47 -8.51 2.69 -18.31
C ASN A 47 -7.58 3.24 -17.22
N VAL A 48 -6.52 3.93 -17.63
CA VAL A 48 -5.58 4.55 -16.68
C VAL A 48 -6.30 5.65 -15.90
N LYS A 49 -7.09 6.47 -16.59
CA LYS A 49 -7.87 7.53 -15.94
C LYS A 49 -8.90 6.97 -14.98
N ALA A 50 -9.59 5.88 -15.36
CA ALA A 50 -10.57 5.24 -14.50
C ALA A 50 -9.92 4.68 -13.25
N PHE A 51 -8.76 4.03 -13.40
CA PHE A 51 -8.01 3.51 -12.29
C PHE A 51 -7.59 4.63 -11.33
N ALA A 52 -7.03 5.72 -11.88
CA ALA A 52 -6.62 6.86 -11.08
C ALA A 52 -7.80 7.45 -10.29
N ALA A 53 -8.97 7.55 -10.95
CA ALA A 53 -10.17 8.05 -10.28
C ALA A 53 -10.62 7.12 -9.15
N GLN A 54 -10.54 5.81 -9.36
CA GLN A 54 -10.89 4.83 -8.33
C GLN A 54 -9.95 4.93 -7.12
N ILE A 55 -8.65 5.08 -7.37
CA ILE A 55 -7.67 5.24 -6.30
C ILE A 55 -7.95 6.52 -5.51
N ALA A 56 -8.18 7.63 -6.21
CA ALA A 56 -8.46 8.90 -5.55
C ALA A 56 -9.74 8.84 -4.71
N ALA A 57 -10.79 8.19 -5.24
CA ALA A 57 -12.04 8.02 -4.51
C ALA A 57 -11.85 7.13 -3.28
N PHE A 58 -11.10 6.03 -3.42
CA PHE A 58 -10.80 5.13 -2.32
C PHE A 58 -10.10 5.87 -1.18
N VAL A 59 -9.08 6.65 -1.51
CA VAL A 59 -8.31 7.40 -0.54
C VAL A 59 -9.18 8.44 0.16
N ARG A 60 -9.95 9.21 -0.63
CA ARG A 60 -10.82 10.25 -0.10
C ARG A 60 -11.92 9.66 0.78
N ASP A 61 -12.62 8.64 0.28
CA ASP A 61 -13.79 8.10 0.95
C ASP A 61 -13.44 7.40 2.26
N ASN A 62 -12.21 6.94 2.41
CA ASN A 62 -11.74 6.28 3.62
C ASN A 62 -10.85 7.16 4.49
N GLY A 63 -10.73 8.45 4.14
CA GLY A 63 -9.97 9.39 4.94
C GLY A 63 -8.48 9.05 5.04
N ILE A 64 -7.93 8.46 4.00
CA ILE A 64 -6.52 8.05 3.98
C ILE A 64 -5.66 9.24 3.63
N THR A 65 -4.69 9.55 4.50
CA THR A 65 -3.76 10.66 4.26
C THR A 65 -2.32 10.19 4.11
N HIS A 66 -2.06 8.91 4.37
CA HIS A 66 -0.71 8.34 4.28
C HIS A 66 -0.78 6.99 3.60
N VAL A 67 0.06 6.80 2.58
CA VAL A 67 0.16 5.55 1.84
C VAL A 67 1.61 5.08 1.85
N ALA A 68 1.82 3.80 2.14
CA ALA A 68 3.14 3.18 2.10
C ALA A 68 3.11 2.04 1.10
N ILE A 69 3.86 2.16 0.03
CA ILE A 69 3.89 1.17 -1.04
C ILE A 69 5.14 0.32 -0.91
N LYS A 70 4.97 -1.00 -0.96
CA LYS A 70 6.11 -1.91 -1.06
C LYS A 70 6.74 -1.71 -2.44
N LYS A 71 7.95 -1.18 -2.44
CA LYS A 71 8.66 -0.84 -3.68
C LYS A 71 9.05 -2.10 -4.44
N ARG A 72 8.83 -2.10 -5.76
CA ARG A 72 9.28 -3.18 -6.62
C ARG A 72 10.66 -2.87 -7.16
N SER A 73 11.46 -3.93 -7.37
CA SER A 73 12.78 -3.76 -7.96
C SER A 73 12.66 -3.31 -9.42
N LYS A 74 13.53 -2.40 -9.83
CA LYS A 74 13.55 -1.89 -11.20
C LYS A 74 14.40 -2.76 -12.13
N LYS A 75 15.16 -3.69 -11.58
CA LYS A 75 16.03 -4.56 -12.37
C LYS A 75 16.21 -5.90 -11.67
N GLY A 76 16.69 -6.87 -12.43
CA GLY A 76 16.92 -8.20 -11.91
C GLY A 76 15.75 -9.13 -12.17
N GLU A 77 15.91 -10.37 -11.73
CA GLU A 77 14.95 -11.43 -11.98
C GLU A 77 13.58 -11.16 -11.34
N PHE A 78 13.57 -10.45 -10.21
CA PHE A 78 12.34 -10.16 -9.48
C PHE A 78 11.86 -8.73 -9.69
N ALA A 79 12.29 -8.10 -10.78
CA ALA A 79 11.87 -6.75 -11.09
C ALA A 79 10.37 -6.68 -11.35
N GLY A 80 9.76 -5.57 -11.00
CA GLY A 80 8.37 -5.30 -11.34
C GLY A 80 8.23 -5.04 -12.83
N GLY A 81 7.06 -5.34 -13.38
CA GLY A 81 6.77 -5.04 -14.79
C GLY A 81 6.43 -3.57 -14.99
N PRO A 82 6.28 -3.16 -16.27
CA PRO A 82 5.98 -1.75 -16.58
C PRO A 82 4.70 -1.25 -15.93
N THR A 83 3.67 -2.09 -15.86
CA THR A 83 2.38 -1.72 -15.24
C THR A 83 2.56 -1.38 -13.78
N THR A 84 3.45 -2.10 -13.08
CA THR A 84 3.73 -1.84 -11.67
C THR A 84 4.17 -0.40 -11.45
N PHE A 85 5.06 0.09 -12.30
CA PHE A 85 5.60 1.44 -12.13
C PHE A 85 4.58 2.51 -12.50
N LYS A 86 3.66 2.22 -13.42
CA LYS A 86 2.55 3.12 -13.70
C LYS A 86 1.65 3.26 -12.48
N ILE A 87 1.36 2.15 -11.82
CA ILE A 87 0.51 2.17 -10.62
C ILE A 87 1.20 2.95 -9.49
N GLU A 88 2.51 2.73 -9.26
CA GLU A 88 3.25 3.51 -8.28
C GLU A 88 3.12 5.01 -8.54
N THR A 89 3.30 5.40 -9.81
CA THR A 89 3.23 6.80 -10.21
C THR A 89 1.85 7.39 -9.94
N ILE A 90 0.79 6.62 -10.21
CA ILE A 90 -0.56 7.10 -9.97
C ILE A 90 -0.77 7.41 -8.49
N PHE A 91 -0.26 6.53 -7.60
CA PHE A 91 -0.31 6.82 -6.16
C PHE A 91 0.50 8.06 -5.80
N GLN A 92 1.69 8.21 -6.40
CA GLN A 92 2.56 9.35 -6.10
C GLN A 92 1.94 10.69 -6.53
N LEU A 93 0.99 10.66 -7.46
CA LEU A 93 0.32 11.87 -7.93
C LEU A 93 -0.88 12.26 -7.08
N LEU A 94 -1.24 11.46 -6.08
CA LEU A 94 -2.37 11.79 -5.20
C LEU A 94 -2.12 13.09 -4.48
N GLU A 95 -3.12 13.98 -4.51
CA GLU A 95 -3.08 15.24 -3.78
C GLU A 95 -3.54 15.02 -2.34
N ASP A 96 -3.02 15.81 -1.44
CA ASP A 96 -3.39 15.77 -0.01
C ASP A 96 -3.15 14.40 0.63
N CYS A 97 -2.18 13.67 0.11
CA CYS A 97 -1.84 12.34 0.61
C CYS A 97 -0.33 12.15 0.51
N ASP A 98 0.29 11.82 1.63
CA ASP A 98 1.74 11.52 1.65
C ASP A 98 1.95 10.09 1.20
N VAL A 99 2.77 9.91 0.18
CA VAL A 99 3.03 8.58 -0.38
C VAL A 99 4.52 8.28 -0.29
N VAL A 100 4.87 7.15 0.32
CA VAL A 100 6.26 6.72 0.43
C VAL A 100 6.41 5.35 -0.18
N LEU A 101 7.59 5.11 -0.75
CA LEU A 101 7.96 3.78 -1.25
C LEU A 101 8.94 3.17 -0.26
N LEU A 102 8.65 1.96 0.20
CA LEU A 102 9.50 1.25 1.15
C LEU A 102 10.11 0.03 0.49
N SER A 103 11.43 -0.10 0.58
CA SER A 103 12.10 -1.27 0.03
C SER A 103 11.74 -2.52 0.83
N PRO A 104 11.78 -3.71 0.20
CA PRO A 104 11.57 -4.96 0.93
C PRO A 104 12.55 -5.12 2.10
N GLN A 105 13.79 -4.64 1.95
CA GLN A 105 14.78 -4.71 3.02
C GLN A 105 14.36 -3.87 4.22
N THR A 106 13.83 -2.67 3.98
CA THR A 106 13.34 -1.81 5.06
C THR A 106 12.17 -2.46 5.78
N ILE A 107 11.23 -3.03 5.01
CA ILE A 107 10.06 -3.70 5.60
C ILE A 107 10.50 -4.88 6.46
N ASN A 108 11.40 -5.71 5.94
CA ASN A 108 11.89 -6.87 6.69
C ASN A 108 12.63 -6.47 7.96
N ALA A 109 13.43 -5.39 7.89
CA ALA A 109 14.14 -4.90 9.05
C ALA A 109 13.19 -4.42 10.15
N GLN A 110 12.13 -3.71 9.78
CA GLN A 110 11.14 -3.25 10.75
C GLN A 110 10.36 -4.42 11.34
N MET A 111 10.03 -5.43 10.53
CA MET A 111 9.36 -6.63 11.02
C MET A 111 10.19 -7.34 12.08
N LYS A 112 11.50 -7.49 11.83
CA LYS A 112 12.39 -8.14 12.79
C LYS A 112 12.55 -7.31 14.06
N LYS A 113 12.71 -6.01 13.90
CA LYS A 113 12.96 -5.12 15.03
C LYS A 113 11.77 -5.05 15.99
N HIS A 114 10.56 -5.01 15.46
CA HIS A 114 9.35 -4.80 16.27
C HIS A 114 8.52 -6.05 16.47
N ASN A 115 8.83 -7.12 15.75
CA ASN A 115 8.20 -8.44 15.93
C ASN A 115 6.67 -8.37 16.00
N PHE A 116 6.04 -7.61 15.11
CA PHE A 116 4.58 -7.52 15.11
C PHE A 116 3.94 -8.70 14.37
N GLU A 117 2.74 -9.08 14.82
CA GLU A 117 2.03 -10.23 14.29
C GLU A 117 1.07 -9.84 13.19
N LEU A 118 0.78 -10.79 12.30
CA LEU A 118 -0.23 -10.61 11.27
C LEU A 118 -1.58 -11.02 11.82
N PRO A 119 -2.62 -10.16 11.69
CA PRO A 119 -3.96 -10.51 12.18
C PRO A 119 -4.52 -11.73 11.44
N THR A 120 -5.22 -12.60 12.16
CA THR A 120 -5.83 -13.78 11.56
C THR A 120 -6.95 -13.44 10.59
N ALA A 121 -7.62 -12.29 10.80
CA ALA A 121 -8.70 -11.84 9.92
C ALA A 121 -8.18 -11.25 8.60
N LEU A 122 -6.88 -10.98 8.52
CA LEU A 122 -6.27 -10.43 7.32
C LEU A 122 -6.15 -11.53 6.25
N ASN A 123 -6.57 -11.24 5.03
CA ASN A 123 -6.41 -12.20 3.95
C ASN A 123 -4.93 -12.37 3.62
N LYS A 124 -4.55 -13.60 3.25
CA LYS A 124 -3.16 -13.89 2.97
C LYS A 124 -2.57 -12.98 1.90
N TYR A 125 -3.33 -12.66 0.87
CA TYR A 125 -2.84 -11.79 -0.21
C TYR A 125 -2.63 -10.34 0.23
N GLN A 126 -3.12 -9.95 1.41
CA GLN A 126 -2.94 -8.62 1.96
C GLN A 126 -1.74 -8.51 2.90
N HIS A 127 -1.04 -9.63 3.19
CA HIS A 127 0.03 -9.64 4.19
C HIS A 127 1.13 -8.64 3.87
N GLU A 128 1.59 -8.58 2.61
CA GLU A 128 2.68 -7.67 2.25
C GLU A 128 2.25 -6.21 2.32
N ALA A 129 1.01 -5.91 1.94
CA ALA A 129 0.48 -4.57 2.07
C ALA A 129 0.42 -4.15 3.55
N TYR A 130 -0.05 -5.04 4.41
CA TYR A 130 -0.13 -4.77 5.85
C TYR A 130 1.25 -4.54 6.44
N LYS A 131 2.23 -5.36 6.05
CA LYS A 131 3.61 -5.21 6.53
C LYS A 131 4.18 -3.83 6.14
N ALA A 132 3.87 -3.36 4.93
CA ALA A 132 4.31 -2.03 4.51
C ALA A 132 3.69 -0.94 5.39
N ALA A 133 2.40 -1.06 5.66
CA ALA A 133 1.71 -0.09 6.52
C ALA A 133 2.32 -0.06 7.93
N CYS A 134 2.52 -1.23 8.52
CA CYS A 134 3.09 -1.33 9.87
C CYS A 134 4.51 -0.78 9.91
N SER A 135 5.31 -1.07 8.87
CA SER A 135 6.69 -0.58 8.80
C SER A 135 6.74 0.94 8.75
N ALA A 136 5.83 1.55 7.99
CA ALA A 136 5.76 3.00 7.92
C ALA A 136 5.33 3.61 9.26
N LEU A 137 4.39 2.96 9.96
CA LEU A 137 3.96 3.41 11.28
C LEU A 137 5.11 3.36 12.28
N MET A 138 5.92 2.31 12.23
CA MET A 138 7.06 2.16 13.12
C MET A 138 8.13 3.21 12.83
N LYS A 139 8.33 3.57 11.58
CA LYS A 139 9.32 4.59 11.21
C LYS A 139 8.85 6.01 11.52
N ALA A 140 7.55 6.20 11.63
CA ALA A 140 6.98 7.54 11.82
C ALA A 140 7.06 8.05 13.25
N LYS A 141 7.63 7.31 14.14
CA LYS A 141 7.74 7.72 15.55
C LYS A 141 8.44 9.04 15.74
#